data_b41d9609d2c79df1f41f008654c7c958
#
_entry.id   b41d9609d2c79df1f41f008654c7c958
#
_cell.length_a   1.000
_cell.length_b   1.000
_cell.length_c   1.000
_cell.angle_alpha   90.00
_cell.angle_beta   90.00
_cell.angle_gamma   90.00
#
_symmetry.space_group_name_H-M   'P 1'
#
loop_
_entity.id
_entity.type
_entity.pdbx_description
1 polymer ?
#
loop_
_entity_poly.entity_id
_entity_poly.type
_entity_poly.pdbx_seq_one_letter_code
_entity_poly.pdbx_strand_id
1 'polypeptide(L)'
;MEISNTQSEYQKPNNLAGLGRRWGGQLIDSITTFFLFYAVGRVAEFVGLPPTVVALLALGSGAAYYLFSDAMPNGQSLGKKLLGMSVIDEQSYLNCNLYQSFIRNITTPFLSIFDWIFIFFGSRKRLGDMLASTIVIRSK
;
A
#
# COMPACT_ATOMS: atom_id res chain seq x y z
N MET A 1 -27.35 -5.99 -32.77
CA MET A 1 -27.08 -4.99 -31.76
C MET A 1 -26.37 -5.63 -30.55
N GLU A 2 -25.07 -5.75 -30.65
CA GLU A 2 -24.24 -6.43 -29.65
C GLU A 2 -23.61 -5.39 -28.73
N ILE A 3 -24.34 -4.96 -27.70
CA ILE A 3 -23.79 -4.11 -26.63
C ILE A 3 -23.42 -4.97 -25.41
N SER A 4 -23.59 -6.28 -25.50
CA SER A 4 -23.57 -7.13 -24.31
C SER A 4 -22.21 -7.71 -23.94
N ASN A 5 -21.16 -7.55 -24.74
CA ASN A 5 -19.95 -8.36 -24.52
C ASN A 5 -18.68 -7.60 -24.14
N THR A 6 -18.75 -6.28 -24.01
CA THR A 6 -17.54 -5.51 -23.61
C THR A 6 -17.27 -5.54 -22.11
N GLN A 7 -18.23 -5.96 -21.28
CA GLN A 7 -18.02 -6.04 -19.84
C GLN A 7 -17.52 -7.40 -19.34
N SER A 8 -17.60 -8.42 -20.17
CA SER A 8 -17.19 -9.78 -19.78
C SER A 8 -15.68 -10.04 -19.97
N GLU A 9 -14.98 -9.14 -20.63
CA GLU A 9 -13.54 -9.32 -20.90
C GLU A 9 -12.63 -8.76 -19.81
N TYR A 10 -13.17 -8.05 -18.81
CA TYR A 10 -12.40 -7.70 -17.62
C TYR A 10 -12.35 -8.92 -16.68
N GLN A 11 -11.68 -9.96 -17.11
CA GLN A 11 -11.39 -11.08 -16.25
C GLN A 11 -10.47 -10.61 -15.13
N LYS A 12 -10.82 -11.01 -13.90
CA LYS A 12 -9.96 -10.81 -12.74
C LYS A 12 -8.52 -11.21 -13.11
N PRO A 13 -7.53 -10.34 -12.92
CA PRO A 13 -6.16 -10.67 -13.30
C PRO A 13 -5.69 -11.97 -12.68
N ASN A 14 -5.18 -12.87 -13.48
CA ASN A 14 -4.63 -14.15 -13.03
C ASN A 14 -3.23 -14.00 -12.41
N ASN A 15 -2.69 -12.80 -12.41
CA ASN A 15 -1.33 -12.49 -11.97
C ASN A 15 -1.28 -11.90 -10.56
N LEU A 16 -2.04 -12.45 -9.63
CA LEU A 16 -1.98 -12.05 -8.23
C LEU A 16 -0.57 -12.22 -7.67
N ALA A 17 -0.12 -11.23 -6.90
CA ALA A 17 1.19 -11.29 -6.26
C ALA A 17 1.25 -12.39 -5.18
N GLY A 18 2.35 -13.13 -5.16
CA GLY A 18 2.57 -14.16 -4.17
C GLY A 18 2.79 -13.60 -2.76
N LEU A 19 2.57 -14.44 -1.75
CA LEU A 19 2.68 -14.04 -0.34
C LEU A 19 4.09 -13.54 0.02
N GLY A 20 5.13 -14.22 -0.45
CA GLY A 20 6.52 -13.84 -0.19
C GLY A 20 6.85 -12.45 -0.73
N ARG A 21 6.42 -12.15 -1.96
CA ARG A 21 6.61 -10.82 -2.55
C ARG A 21 5.87 -9.74 -1.78
N ARG A 22 4.64 -10.02 -1.36
CA ARG A 22 3.82 -9.06 -0.59
C ARG A 22 4.47 -8.76 0.74
N TRP A 23 4.94 -9.79 1.44
CA TRP A 23 5.64 -9.63 2.72
C TRP A 23 6.95 -8.86 2.55
N GLY A 24 7.76 -9.22 1.55
CA GLY A 24 9.01 -8.50 1.24
C GLY A 24 8.76 -7.03 0.89
N GLY A 25 7.75 -6.74 0.09
CA GLY A 25 7.36 -5.36 -0.23
C GLY A 25 6.96 -4.57 1.00
N GLN A 26 6.16 -5.18 1.88
CA GLN A 26 5.75 -4.56 3.14
C GLN A 26 6.95 -4.28 4.05
N LEU A 27 7.92 -5.20 4.10
CA LEU A 27 9.14 -5.02 4.87
C LEU A 27 9.96 -3.82 4.37
N ILE A 28 10.14 -3.72 3.06
CA ILE A 28 10.87 -2.60 2.44
C ILE A 28 10.13 -1.27 2.71
N ASP A 29 8.81 -1.26 2.60
CA ASP A 29 8.01 -0.07 2.89
C ASP A 29 8.10 0.35 4.36
N SER A 30 8.15 -0.63 5.27
CA SER A 30 8.35 -0.35 6.70
C SER A 30 9.72 0.26 6.96
N ILE A 31 10.78 -0.29 6.37
CA ILE A 31 12.14 0.27 6.46
C ILE A 31 12.18 1.70 5.92
N THR A 32 11.53 1.94 4.78
CA THR A 32 11.44 3.28 4.17
C THR A 32 10.70 4.26 5.09
N THR A 33 9.62 3.82 5.73
CA THR A 33 8.87 4.61 6.70
C THR A 33 9.74 5.03 7.87
N PHE A 34 10.47 4.09 8.47
CA PHE A 34 11.41 4.37 9.55
C PHE A 34 12.54 5.31 9.12
N PHE A 35 13.07 5.11 7.93
CA PHE A 35 14.10 5.97 7.40
C PHE A 35 13.60 7.42 7.24
N LEU A 36 12.41 7.61 6.69
CA LEU A 36 11.80 8.94 6.55
C LEU A 36 11.57 9.58 7.92
N PHE A 37 11.02 8.84 8.86
CA PHE A 37 10.81 9.31 10.23
C PHE A 37 12.12 9.82 10.84
N TYR A 38 13.17 9.02 10.77
CA TYR A 38 14.47 9.35 11.33
C TYR A 38 15.11 10.55 10.60
N ALA A 39 15.15 10.52 9.27
CA ALA A 39 15.79 11.56 8.46
C ALA A 39 15.12 12.92 8.66
N VAL A 40 13.79 12.97 8.62
CA VAL A 40 13.05 14.23 8.82
C VAL A 40 13.26 14.75 10.24
N GLY A 41 13.23 13.87 11.24
CA GLY A 41 13.53 14.25 12.62
C GLY A 41 14.91 14.87 12.77
N ARG A 42 15.94 14.24 12.21
CA ARG A 42 17.31 14.75 12.31
C ARG A 42 17.50 16.07 11.59
N VAL A 43 16.89 16.24 10.41
CA VAL A 43 16.97 17.52 9.69
C VAL A 43 16.25 18.62 10.47
N ALA A 44 15.09 18.34 11.03
CA ALA A 44 14.33 19.30 11.83
C ALA A 44 15.10 19.74 13.09
N GLU A 45 15.75 18.79 13.80
CA GLU A 45 16.64 19.10 14.92
C GLU A 45 17.82 19.98 14.50
N PHE A 46 18.44 19.66 13.38
CA PHE A 46 19.59 20.41 12.87
C PHE A 46 19.23 21.87 12.54
N VAL A 47 18.02 22.10 12.02
CA VAL A 47 17.50 23.44 11.74
C VAL A 47 17.16 24.20 13.04
N GLY A 48 17.07 23.52 14.17
CA GLY A 48 16.82 24.14 15.48
C GLY A 48 15.35 24.30 15.82
N LEU A 49 14.50 23.42 15.27
CA LEU A 49 13.05 23.43 15.58
C LEU A 49 12.78 22.92 16.99
N PRO A 50 11.69 23.39 17.66
CA PRO A 50 11.29 22.88 18.96
C PRO A 50 11.02 21.37 18.93
N PRO A 51 11.27 20.63 20.03
CA PRO A 51 11.05 19.17 20.08
C PRO A 51 9.65 18.72 19.66
N THR A 52 8.62 19.48 20.00
CA THR A 52 7.24 19.18 19.60
C THR A 52 7.06 19.23 18.09
N VAL A 53 7.64 20.26 17.44
CA VAL A 53 7.59 20.40 15.97
C VAL A 53 8.39 19.30 15.30
N VAL A 54 9.57 18.95 15.83
CA VAL A 54 10.38 17.83 15.34
C VAL A 54 9.57 16.53 15.35
N ALA A 55 8.93 16.23 16.48
CA ALA A 55 8.10 15.04 16.62
C ALA A 55 6.93 15.01 15.62
N LEU A 56 6.23 16.13 15.47
CA LEU A 56 5.10 16.25 14.53
C LEU A 56 5.53 16.06 13.09
N LEU A 57 6.65 16.65 12.67
CA LEU A 57 7.17 16.50 11.30
C LEU A 57 7.64 15.08 11.04
N ALA A 58 8.37 14.48 11.98
CA ALA A 58 8.87 13.12 11.86
C ALA A 58 7.74 12.09 11.77
N LEU A 59 6.78 12.16 12.69
CA LEU A 59 5.62 11.27 12.72
C LEU A 59 4.74 11.49 11.49
N GLY A 60 4.50 12.75 11.11
CA GLY A 60 3.68 13.10 9.96
C GLY A 60 4.26 12.58 8.65
N SER A 61 5.57 12.69 8.45
CA SER A 61 6.22 12.21 7.22
C SER A 61 6.18 10.68 7.11
N GLY A 62 6.49 9.97 8.18
CA GLY A 62 6.41 8.52 8.24
C GLY A 62 5.00 8.00 8.02
N ALA A 63 4.03 8.60 8.73
CA ALA A 63 2.62 8.22 8.61
C ALA A 63 2.08 8.51 7.20
N ALA A 64 2.41 9.65 6.61
CA ALA A 64 1.98 10.01 5.26
C ALA A 64 2.49 9.00 4.23
N TYR A 65 3.76 8.65 4.30
CA TYR A 65 4.31 7.62 3.41
C TYR A 65 3.61 6.28 3.62
N TYR A 66 3.50 5.83 4.88
CA TYR A 66 2.89 4.55 5.19
C TYR A 66 1.44 4.44 4.70
N LEU A 67 0.65 5.48 4.93
CA LEU A 67 -0.78 5.47 4.59
C LEU A 67 -1.04 5.63 3.09
N PHE A 68 -0.25 6.43 2.41
CA PHE A 68 -0.52 6.83 1.01
C PHE A 68 0.47 6.27 -0.02
N SER A 69 1.40 5.43 0.39
CA SER A 69 2.43 4.88 -0.50
C SER A 69 1.86 4.07 -1.67
N ASP A 70 0.76 3.36 -1.46
CA ASP A 70 0.13 2.56 -2.51
C ASP A 70 -0.59 3.41 -3.57
N ALA A 71 -0.84 4.68 -3.29
CA ALA A 71 -1.41 5.64 -4.24
C ALA A 71 -0.34 6.37 -5.07
N MET A 72 0.93 6.05 -4.88
CA MET A 72 2.02 6.56 -5.70
C MET A 72 1.87 6.10 -7.16
N PRO A 73 2.56 6.73 -8.12
CA PRO A 73 2.42 6.39 -9.54
C PRO A 73 2.46 4.89 -9.80
N ASN A 74 1.56 4.41 -10.66
CA ASN A 74 1.36 3.01 -11.02
C ASN A 74 0.83 2.12 -9.88
N GLY A 75 0.28 2.70 -8.81
CA GLY A 75 -0.19 1.95 -7.66
C GLY A 75 0.93 1.20 -6.93
N GLN A 76 2.12 1.78 -6.91
CA GLN A 76 3.33 1.15 -6.40
C GLN A 76 4.00 2.00 -5.33
N SER A 77 4.09 1.47 -4.11
CA SER A 77 5.05 1.96 -3.12
C SER A 77 6.48 1.57 -3.54
N LEU A 78 7.49 2.10 -2.86
CA LEU A 78 8.88 1.76 -3.17
C LEU A 78 9.14 0.24 -3.06
N GLY A 79 8.65 -0.40 -2.01
CA GLY A 79 8.79 -1.83 -1.84
C GLY A 79 8.12 -2.64 -2.95
N LYS A 80 6.91 -2.24 -3.33
CA LYS A 80 6.18 -2.90 -4.41
C LYS A 80 6.83 -2.67 -5.77
N LYS A 81 7.34 -1.48 -6.01
CA LYS A 81 8.07 -1.16 -7.25
C LYS A 81 9.32 -2.03 -7.40
N LEU A 82 10.08 -2.21 -6.32
CA LEU A 82 11.30 -3.02 -6.34
C LEU A 82 11.00 -4.50 -6.59
N LEU A 83 9.87 -5.00 -6.11
CA LEU A 83 9.48 -6.42 -6.25
C LEU A 83 8.51 -6.68 -7.41
N GLY A 84 8.24 -5.66 -8.23
CA GLY A 84 7.38 -5.82 -9.40
C GLY A 84 5.92 -6.11 -9.06
N MET A 85 5.35 -5.34 -8.15
CA MET A 85 3.94 -5.45 -7.76
C MET A 85 3.24 -4.11 -7.93
N SER A 86 1.93 -4.14 -8.14
CA SER A 86 1.07 -2.96 -8.20
C SER A 86 -0.23 -3.22 -7.46
N VAL A 87 -0.78 -2.16 -6.87
CA VAL A 87 -2.11 -2.19 -6.25
C VAL A 87 -3.10 -1.55 -7.20
N ILE A 88 -4.17 -2.26 -7.49
CA ILE A 88 -5.21 -1.79 -8.39
C ILE A 88 -6.58 -1.93 -7.74
N ASP A 89 -7.54 -1.14 -8.23
CA ASP A 89 -8.94 -1.28 -7.87
C ASP A 89 -9.49 -2.61 -8.43
N GLU A 90 -10.24 -3.34 -7.62
CA GLU A 90 -10.78 -4.64 -8.01
C GLU A 90 -11.85 -4.56 -9.08
N GLN A 91 -12.57 -3.45 -9.16
CA GLN A 91 -13.67 -3.28 -10.10
C GLN A 91 -13.25 -2.60 -11.40
N SER A 92 -12.50 -1.51 -11.30
CA SER A 92 -12.10 -0.71 -12.45
C SER A 92 -10.76 -1.13 -13.04
N TYR A 93 -9.95 -1.89 -12.30
CA TYR A 93 -8.55 -2.26 -12.64
C TYR A 93 -7.63 -1.04 -12.82
N LEU A 94 -8.05 0.12 -12.34
CA LEU A 94 -7.22 1.33 -12.29
C LEU A 94 -6.30 1.32 -11.07
N ASN A 95 -5.25 2.12 -11.11
CA ASN A 95 -4.31 2.23 -10.01
C ASN A 95 -4.99 2.69 -8.72
N CYS A 96 -4.48 2.19 -7.58
CA CYS A 96 -4.97 2.54 -6.26
C CYS A 96 -4.95 4.06 -6.05
N ASN A 97 -6.04 4.62 -5.54
CA ASN A 97 -6.14 6.05 -5.21
C ASN A 97 -5.77 6.31 -3.74
N LEU A 98 -5.75 7.59 -3.35
CA LEU A 98 -5.39 8.01 -1.99
C LEU A 98 -6.32 7.41 -0.93
N TYR A 99 -7.62 7.40 -1.16
CA TYR A 99 -8.60 6.84 -0.25
C TYR A 99 -8.38 5.34 -0.04
N GLN A 100 -8.21 4.61 -1.13
CA GLN A 100 -7.97 3.16 -1.07
C GLN A 100 -6.66 2.84 -0.35
N SER A 101 -5.59 3.59 -0.61
CA SER A 101 -4.31 3.43 0.08
C SER A 101 -4.45 3.67 1.59
N PHE A 102 -5.15 4.72 1.96
CA PHE A 102 -5.42 5.06 3.36
C PHE A 102 -6.15 3.91 4.07
N ILE A 103 -7.28 3.45 3.52
CA ILE A 103 -8.08 2.37 4.11
C ILE A 103 -7.27 1.07 4.24
N ARG A 104 -6.51 0.71 3.21
CA ARG A 104 -5.66 -0.48 3.23
C ARG A 104 -4.64 -0.47 4.37
N ASN A 105 -3.97 0.65 4.51
CA ASN A 105 -2.81 0.73 5.40
C ASN A 105 -3.18 1.10 6.83
N ILE A 106 -4.26 1.85 7.06
CA ILE A 106 -4.70 2.18 8.42
C ILE A 106 -5.21 0.94 9.18
N THR A 107 -5.74 -0.04 8.46
CA THR A 107 -6.23 -1.29 9.05
C THR A 107 -5.09 -2.13 9.61
N THR A 108 -3.93 -2.09 8.98
CA THR A 108 -2.78 -2.96 9.32
C THR A 108 -2.31 -2.82 10.78
N PRO A 109 -2.07 -1.62 11.34
CA PRO A 109 -1.61 -1.51 12.73
C PRO A 109 -2.65 -1.95 13.76
N PHE A 110 -3.94 -1.91 13.43
CA PHE A 110 -5.02 -2.30 14.34
C PHE A 110 -5.34 -3.79 14.28
N LEU A 111 -5.21 -4.40 13.10
CA LEU A 111 -5.66 -5.76 12.84
C LEU A 111 -4.58 -6.63 12.21
N SER A 112 -3.31 -6.35 12.50
CA SER A 112 -2.17 -6.92 11.77
C SER A 112 -2.19 -8.44 11.62
N ILE A 113 -2.46 -9.20 12.71
CA ILE A 113 -2.51 -10.66 12.67
C ILE A 113 -3.71 -11.14 11.85
N PHE A 114 -4.89 -10.58 12.12
CA PHE A 114 -6.11 -10.94 11.40
C PHE A 114 -6.04 -10.54 9.93
N ASP A 115 -5.44 -9.39 9.63
CA ASP A 115 -5.24 -8.88 8.29
C ASP A 115 -4.43 -9.86 7.43
N TRP A 116 -3.36 -10.42 8.01
CA TRP A 116 -2.51 -11.40 7.33
C TRP A 116 -3.14 -12.79 7.22
N ILE A 117 -3.97 -13.20 8.19
CA ILE A 117 -4.69 -14.47 8.12
C ILE A 117 -5.60 -14.53 6.89
N PHE A 118 -6.27 -13.44 6.55
CA PHE A 118 -7.15 -13.37 5.39
C PHE A 118 -6.43 -13.59 4.06
N ILE A 119 -5.10 -13.39 3.99
CA ILE A 119 -4.31 -13.68 2.79
C ILE A 119 -4.30 -15.17 2.47
N PHE A 120 -4.35 -16.03 3.50
CA PHE A 120 -4.32 -17.49 3.33
C PHE A 120 -5.66 -18.05 2.86
N PHE A 121 -6.74 -17.28 2.90
CA PHE A 121 -8.05 -17.69 2.42
C PHE A 121 -8.22 -17.36 0.93
N GLY A 122 -7.77 -18.24 0.05
CA GLY A 122 -8.06 -18.31 -1.38
C GLY A 122 -7.94 -17.04 -2.23
N SER A 123 -8.38 -15.90 -1.75
CA SER A 123 -8.40 -14.63 -2.47
C SER A 123 -7.08 -13.87 -2.41
N ARG A 124 -6.16 -14.26 -1.53
CA ARG A 124 -4.88 -13.57 -1.28
C ARG A 124 -5.06 -12.08 -0.98
N LYS A 125 -6.12 -11.74 -0.26
CA LYS A 125 -6.42 -10.36 0.15
C LYS A 125 -6.30 -10.22 1.64
N ARG A 126 -5.67 -9.12 2.08
CA ARG A 126 -5.73 -8.71 3.47
C ARG A 126 -7.10 -8.09 3.76
N LEU A 127 -7.44 -7.96 5.04
CA LEU A 127 -8.67 -7.28 5.44
C LEU A 127 -8.70 -5.83 4.92
N GLY A 128 -7.57 -5.11 4.97
CA GLY A 128 -7.46 -3.78 4.40
C GLY A 128 -7.72 -3.75 2.90
N ASP A 129 -7.24 -4.76 2.15
CA ASP A 129 -7.49 -4.89 0.72
C ASP A 129 -8.98 -5.07 0.43
N MET A 130 -9.67 -5.88 1.23
CA MET A 130 -11.12 -6.12 1.08
C MET A 130 -11.93 -4.86 1.38
N LEU A 131 -11.58 -4.13 2.43
CA LEU A 131 -12.26 -2.88 2.81
C LEU A 131 -12.07 -1.78 1.77
N ALA A 132 -10.93 -1.74 1.12
CA ALA A 132 -10.62 -0.77 0.07
C ALA A 132 -11.01 -1.25 -1.34
N SER A 133 -11.50 -2.48 -1.47
CA SER A 133 -11.82 -3.11 -2.78
C SER A 133 -10.63 -3.09 -3.75
N THR A 134 -9.47 -3.49 -3.27
CA THR A 134 -8.23 -3.52 -4.05
C THR A 134 -7.61 -4.92 -4.11
N ILE A 135 -6.79 -5.15 -5.11
CA ILE A 135 -5.98 -6.36 -5.25
C ILE A 135 -4.53 -5.99 -5.56
N VAL A 136 -3.61 -6.87 -5.19
CA VAL A 136 -2.18 -6.70 -5.48
C VAL A 136 -1.80 -7.69 -6.58
N ILE A 137 -1.30 -7.16 -7.69
CA ILE A 137 -0.91 -7.94 -8.87
C ILE A 137 0.59 -7.84 -9.09
N ARG A 138 1.12 -8.74 -9.89
CA ARG A 138 2.48 -8.59 -10.44
C ARG A 138 2.42 -7.56 -11.57
N SER A 139 3.30 -6.58 -11.53
CA SER A 139 3.38 -5.56 -12.58
C SER A 139 4.26 -6.01 -13.76
N LYS A 140 5.05 -7.05 -13.55
CA LYS A 140 5.89 -7.70 -14.59
C LYS A 140 6.18 -9.14 -14.20
#